data_587c6dd8cffb5fc7c7d434204c09a576
#
_entry.id   587c6dd8cffb5fc7c7d434204c09a576
#
_cell.length_a   1.000
_cell.length_b   1.000
_cell.length_c   1.000
_cell.angle_alpha   90.00
_cell.angle_beta   90.00
_cell.angle_gamma   90.00
#
_symmetry.space_group_name_H-M   'P 1'
#
loop_
_entity.id
_entity.type
_entity.pdbx_description
1 polymer ?
#
loop_
_entity_poly.entity_id
_entity_poly.type
_entity_poly.pdbx_seq_one_letter_code
_entity_poly.pdbx_strand_id
1 'polypeptide(L)'
;MKRPLRIAAWTLAVALLALASATAARFWFLHWQPDRERYPLRGIDVSHHQGAIDWRAVAADDVAFVYLKVSEGGDHRDRRFADNWRQARAAGLAVGAYHFFTFCRPGAEQARNFIDAVPVEADALPPAVDLEFGGNCGLRPDAARMRAQLDAFLAPTEATYGKPALLYVTPEFFDAYREALPARALWRRSILHAPDARAPWAVWQYHNRARVAGIVGPVDLNVYAGDAAALERWRGGARAVGAR
;
A
#
# COMPACT_ATOMS: atom_id res chain seq x y z
N MET A 1 -27.13 -3.16 -54.27
CA MET A 1 -26.11 -2.27 -53.73
C MET A 1 -26.35 -1.72 -52.31
N LYS A 2 -27.50 -1.86 -51.66
CA LYS A 2 -27.76 -1.29 -50.31
C LYS A 2 -27.38 -2.19 -49.11
N ARG A 3 -27.21 -3.51 -49.27
CA ARG A 3 -26.85 -4.45 -48.18
C ARG A 3 -25.43 -4.28 -47.62
N PRO A 4 -24.35 -4.20 -48.45
CA PRO A 4 -22.98 -4.08 -47.91
C PRO A 4 -22.75 -2.77 -47.16
N LEU A 5 -23.37 -1.65 -47.62
CA LEU A 5 -23.26 -0.37 -46.90
C LEU A 5 -23.96 -0.40 -45.53
N ARG A 6 -25.06 -1.11 -45.40
CA ARG A 6 -25.74 -1.30 -44.11
C ARG A 6 -24.93 -2.14 -43.16
N ILE A 7 -24.32 -3.21 -43.63
CA ILE A 7 -23.44 -4.06 -42.83
C ILE A 7 -22.22 -3.24 -42.35
N ALA A 8 -21.56 -2.49 -43.23
CA ALA A 8 -20.44 -1.63 -42.89
C ALA A 8 -20.84 -0.53 -41.86
N ALA A 9 -22.03 0.07 -42.00
CA ALA A 9 -22.52 1.02 -41.01
C ALA A 9 -22.80 0.39 -39.64
N TRP A 10 -23.36 -0.81 -39.60
CA TRP A 10 -23.58 -1.55 -38.35
C TRP A 10 -22.28 -1.98 -37.68
N THR A 11 -21.30 -2.48 -38.44
CA THR A 11 -19.97 -2.85 -37.87
C THR A 11 -19.26 -1.62 -37.32
N LEU A 12 -19.31 -0.49 -38.01
CA LEU A 12 -18.75 0.76 -37.52
C LEU A 12 -19.45 1.22 -36.22
N ALA A 13 -20.77 1.18 -36.17
CA ALA A 13 -21.55 1.58 -34.98
C ALA A 13 -21.22 0.68 -33.77
N VAL A 14 -21.11 -0.63 -33.98
CA VAL A 14 -20.72 -1.58 -32.93
C VAL A 14 -19.29 -1.32 -32.46
N ALA A 15 -18.35 -1.05 -33.38
CA ALA A 15 -16.97 -0.73 -33.02
C ALA A 15 -16.86 0.57 -32.22
N LEU A 16 -17.60 1.61 -32.61
CA LEU A 16 -17.66 2.88 -31.89
C LEU A 16 -18.29 2.73 -30.49
N LEU A 17 -19.35 1.94 -30.37
CA LEU A 17 -19.98 1.64 -29.08
C LEU A 17 -19.03 0.86 -28.17
N ALA A 18 -18.32 -0.14 -28.70
CA ALA A 18 -17.33 -0.89 -27.95
C ALA A 18 -16.18 0.00 -27.46
N LEU A 19 -15.68 0.90 -28.31
CA LEU A 19 -14.64 1.86 -27.95
C LEU A 19 -15.13 2.85 -26.88
N ALA A 20 -16.33 3.38 -27.03
CA ALA A 20 -16.94 4.28 -26.05
C ALA A 20 -17.14 3.58 -24.69
N SER A 21 -17.61 2.32 -24.70
CA SER A 21 -17.77 1.53 -23.48
C SER A 21 -16.43 1.22 -22.81
N ALA A 22 -15.40 0.88 -23.57
CA ALA A 22 -14.07 0.62 -23.06
C ALA A 22 -13.43 1.89 -22.45
N THR A 23 -13.62 3.06 -23.10
CA THR A 23 -13.13 4.34 -22.58
C THR A 23 -13.87 4.76 -21.31
N ALA A 24 -15.19 4.58 -21.25
CA ALA A 24 -15.99 4.85 -20.07
C ALA A 24 -15.62 3.92 -18.91
N ALA A 25 -15.44 2.62 -19.14
CA ALA A 25 -15.01 1.66 -18.15
C ALA A 25 -13.61 1.98 -17.63
N ARG A 26 -12.68 2.37 -18.52
CA ARG A 26 -11.33 2.80 -18.13
C ARG A 26 -11.38 4.09 -17.31
N PHE A 27 -12.18 5.05 -17.70
CA PHE A 27 -12.36 6.29 -16.94
C PHE A 27 -12.91 6.00 -15.56
N TRP A 28 -13.98 5.22 -15.46
CA TRP A 28 -14.56 4.80 -14.18
C TRP A 28 -13.54 4.08 -13.31
N PHE A 29 -12.80 3.11 -13.83
CA PHE A 29 -11.76 2.39 -13.09
C PHE A 29 -10.70 3.34 -12.53
N LEU A 30 -10.18 4.27 -13.33
CA LEU A 30 -9.11 5.18 -12.92
C LEU A 30 -9.54 6.21 -11.87
N HIS A 31 -10.85 6.49 -11.77
CA HIS A 31 -11.41 7.50 -10.85
C HIS A 31 -12.23 6.88 -9.71
N TRP A 32 -12.33 5.56 -9.70
CA TRP A 32 -13.07 4.89 -8.63
C TRP A 32 -12.37 5.10 -7.28
N GLN A 33 -13.17 5.42 -6.27
CA GLN A 33 -12.70 5.56 -4.89
C GLN A 33 -13.77 5.09 -3.91
N PRO A 34 -13.37 4.62 -2.72
CA PRO A 34 -14.31 4.32 -1.65
C PRO A 34 -15.10 5.55 -1.21
N ASP A 35 -16.19 5.31 -0.51
CA ASP A 35 -17.00 6.35 0.11
C ASP A 35 -16.15 7.23 1.06
N ARG A 36 -16.07 8.52 0.74
CA ARG A 36 -15.24 9.51 1.45
C ARG A 36 -15.82 9.94 2.80
N GLU A 37 -17.11 9.79 3.02
CA GLU A 37 -17.72 10.02 4.34
C GLU A 37 -17.30 8.91 5.30
N ARG A 38 -17.27 7.67 4.81
CA ARG A 38 -16.85 6.51 5.59
C ARG A 38 -15.34 6.41 5.78
N TYR A 39 -14.54 6.80 4.78
CA TYR A 39 -13.08 6.72 4.76
C TYR A 39 -12.48 8.08 4.38
N PRO A 40 -12.47 9.04 5.31
CA PRO A 40 -12.09 10.41 5.00
C PRO A 40 -10.60 10.59 4.70
N LEU A 41 -9.74 9.70 5.18
CA LEU A 41 -8.29 9.83 5.05
C LEU A 41 -7.74 8.97 3.92
N ARG A 42 -7.33 9.65 2.85
CA ARG A 42 -6.66 9.03 1.70
C ARG A 42 -5.16 9.03 1.93
N GLY A 43 -4.51 7.92 1.56
CA GLY A 43 -3.06 7.76 1.57
C GLY A 43 -2.54 7.20 0.27
N ILE A 44 -1.23 7.17 0.16
CA ILE A 44 -0.51 6.54 -0.95
C ILE A 44 0.62 5.66 -0.42
N ASP A 45 1.05 4.71 -1.22
CA ASP A 45 2.35 4.07 -1.01
C ASP A 45 3.20 4.19 -2.27
N VAL A 46 4.49 4.45 -2.08
CA VAL A 46 5.43 4.75 -3.15
C VAL A 46 6.82 4.17 -2.88
N SER A 47 7.58 4.03 -3.97
CA SER A 47 8.97 3.63 -3.97
C SER A 47 9.77 4.48 -4.97
N HIS A 48 11.01 4.12 -5.25
CA HIS A 48 11.79 4.75 -6.30
C HIS A 48 11.16 4.65 -7.70
N HIS A 49 10.20 3.74 -7.91
CA HIS A 49 9.51 3.59 -9.20
C HIS A 49 8.69 4.81 -9.61
N GLN A 50 8.21 5.60 -8.65
CA GLN A 50 7.49 6.85 -8.92
C GLN A 50 8.44 8.02 -9.28
N GLY A 51 9.75 7.79 -9.24
CA GLY A 51 10.74 8.80 -9.62
C GLY A 51 10.80 10.00 -8.67
N ALA A 52 10.95 11.20 -9.24
CA ALA A 52 10.86 12.43 -8.47
C ALA A 52 9.41 12.80 -8.20
N ILE A 53 9.10 13.17 -6.96
CA ILE A 53 7.74 13.49 -6.49
C ILE A 53 7.70 14.94 -6.02
N ASP A 54 6.70 15.69 -6.47
CA ASP A 54 6.36 17.00 -5.89
C ASP A 54 5.43 16.79 -4.68
N TRP A 55 6.02 16.70 -3.51
CA TRP A 55 5.28 16.42 -2.27
C TRP A 55 4.33 17.52 -1.84
N ARG A 56 4.55 18.77 -2.29
CA ARG A 56 3.59 19.87 -2.04
C ARG A 56 2.33 19.68 -2.86
N ALA A 57 2.49 19.28 -4.12
CA ALA A 57 1.35 18.97 -4.97
C ALA A 57 0.60 17.72 -4.47
N VAL A 58 1.32 16.69 -3.98
CA VAL A 58 0.71 15.51 -3.34
C VAL A 58 -0.14 15.90 -2.13
N ALA A 59 0.40 16.71 -1.23
CA ALA A 59 -0.34 17.16 -0.04
C ALA A 59 -1.56 18.03 -0.40
N ALA A 60 -1.48 18.79 -1.48
CA ALA A 60 -2.61 19.59 -1.98
C ALA A 60 -3.69 18.74 -2.71
N ASP A 61 -3.38 17.50 -3.09
CA ASP A 61 -4.30 16.56 -3.76
C ASP A 61 -5.00 15.63 -2.75
N ASP A 62 -5.34 16.15 -1.56
CA ASP A 62 -6.12 15.45 -0.54
C ASP A 62 -5.50 14.10 -0.08
N VAL A 63 -4.18 14.04 0.00
CA VAL A 63 -3.42 12.94 0.59
C VAL A 63 -3.05 13.30 2.02
N ALA A 64 -3.47 12.46 2.98
CA ALA A 64 -3.22 12.67 4.41
C ALA A 64 -1.99 11.90 4.91
N PHE A 65 -1.70 10.74 4.33
CA PHE A 65 -0.59 9.89 4.77
C PHE A 65 0.10 9.17 3.62
N VAL A 66 1.35 8.78 3.86
CA VAL A 66 2.15 8.03 2.89
C VAL A 66 2.99 6.95 3.56
N TYR A 67 3.08 5.79 2.92
CA TYR A 67 4.08 4.79 3.22
C TYR A 67 5.15 4.77 2.12
N LEU A 68 6.42 4.84 2.54
CA LEU A 68 7.59 4.90 1.66
C LEU A 68 8.35 3.58 1.71
N LYS A 69 8.63 2.96 0.55
CA LYS A 69 9.56 1.83 0.50
C LYS A 69 10.93 2.29 1.00
N VAL A 70 11.47 1.58 1.98
CA VAL A 70 12.83 1.86 2.47
C VAL A 70 13.80 0.77 2.08
N SER A 71 13.39 -0.49 2.19
CA SER A 71 14.29 -1.62 2.01
C SER A 71 13.55 -2.87 1.50
N GLU A 72 14.33 -3.84 1.03
CA GLU A 72 13.88 -5.14 0.57
C GLU A 72 14.93 -6.19 0.92
N GLY A 73 14.50 -7.34 1.40
CA GLY A 73 15.43 -8.40 1.76
C GLY A 73 16.52 -7.94 2.73
N GLY A 74 17.71 -8.53 2.64
CA GLY A 74 18.80 -8.29 3.60
C GLY A 74 19.65 -7.06 3.31
N ASP A 75 19.63 -6.52 2.09
CA ASP A 75 20.66 -5.57 1.63
C ASP A 75 20.18 -4.51 0.63
N HIS A 76 19.01 -4.68 -0.02
CA HIS A 76 18.50 -3.65 -0.92
C HIS A 76 17.90 -2.48 -0.13
N ARG A 77 18.26 -1.24 -0.55
CA ARG A 77 17.69 0.01 -0.02
C ARG A 77 17.15 0.87 -1.16
N ASP A 78 15.98 1.44 -0.94
CA ASP A 78 15.36 2.35 -1.90
C ASP A 78 16.14 3.67 -1.95
N ARG A 79 16.68 3.99 -3.13
CA ARG A 79 17.54 5.16 -3.34
C ARG A 79 16.81 6.49 -3.15
N ARG A 80 15.49 6.52 -3.18
CA ARG A 80 14.67 7.72 -3.01
C ARG A 80 14.14 7.89 -1.59
N PHE A 81 14.30 6.88 -0.72
CA PHE A 81 13.69 6.87 0.60
C PHE A 81 14.04 8.12 1.42
N ALA A 82 15.31 8.43 1.61
CA ALA A 82 15.74 9.54 2.47
C ALA A 82 15.21 10.90 1.99
N ASP A 83 15.20 11.11 0.67
CA ASP A 83 14.67 12.35 0.08
C ASP A 83 13.14 12.41 0.21
N ASN A 84 12.45 11.34 -0.10
CA ASN A 84 10.99 11.25 0.02
C ASN A 84 10.56 11.41 1.48
N TRP A 85 11.23 10.76 2.44
CA TRP A 85 10.97 10.87 3.87
C TRP A 85 11.00 12.33 4.34
N ARG A 86 12.11 13.02 4.03
CA ARG A 86 12.29 14.42 4.42
C ARG A 86 11.24 15.33 3.77
N GLN A 87 11.03 15.19 2.45
CA GLN A 87 10.15 16.08 1.70
C GLN A 87 8.66 15.87 1.99
N ALA A 88 8.22 14.63 2.13
CA ALA A 88 6.83 14.32 2.50
C ALA A 88 6.47 14.86 3.88
N ARG A 89 7.38 14.72 4.86
CA ARG A 89 7.20 15.30 6.19
C ARG A 89 7.18 16.83 6.16
N ALA A 90 8.07 17.45 5.38
CA ALA A 90 8.09 18.91 5.19
C ALA A 90 6.82 19.44 4.50
N ALA A 91 6.12 18.59 3.72
CA ALA A 91 4.82 18.91 3.14
C ALA A 91 3.64 18.67 4.10
N GLY A 92 3.89 18.24 5.35
CA GLY A 92 2.85 18.04 6.38
C GLY A 92 2.14 16.69 6.32
N LEU A 93 2.60 15.73 5.53
CA LEU A 93 2.01 14.41 5.46
C LEU A 93 2.38 13.56 6.69
N ALA A 94 1.48 12.67 7.10
CA ALA A 94 1.82 11.58 8.02
C ALA A 94 2.63 10.52 7.26
N VAL A 95 3.88 10.27 7.70
CA VAL A 95 4.83 9.43 6.94
C VAL A 95 5.17 8.16 7.71
N GLY A 96 5.14 7.02 7.01
CA GLY A 96 5.64 5.73 7.46
C GLY A 96 6.61 5.12 6.47
N ALA A 97 7.33 4.10 6.92
CA ALA A 97 8.23 3.31 6.08
C ALA A 97 7.74 1.87 5.97
N TYR A 98 7.94 1.24 4.81
CA TYR A 98 7.68 -0.18 4.64
C TYR A 98 8.90 -0.95 4.10
N HIS A 99 9.00 -2.19 4.55
CA HIS A 99 9.98 -3.17 4.11
C HIS A 99 9.33 -4.24 3.25
N PHE A 100 9.85 -4.49 2.05
CA PHE A 100 9.43 -5.64 1.24
C PHE A 100 10.12 -6.91 1.75
N PHE A 101 9.32 -7.78 2.38
CA PHE A 101 9.81 -8.98 3.05
C PHE A 101 10.04 -10.11 2.05
N THR A 102 11.29 -10.58 1.92
CA THR A 102 11.58 -11.71 1.05
C THR A 102 11.63 -13.03 1.81
N PHE A 103 11.14 -14.11 1.20
CA PHE A 103 11.09 -15.43 1.83
C PHE A 103 12.43 -16.18 1.79
N CYS A 104 13.42 -15.63 1.08
CA CYS A 104 14.74 -16.23 0.86
C CYS A 104 15.83 -15.70 1.78
N ARG A 105 15.52 -14.76 2.68
CA ARG A 105 16.46 -14.15 3.61
C ARG A 105 15.96 -14.26 5.05
N PRO A 106 16.83 -14.41 6.04
CA PRO A 106 16.44 -14.45 7.45
C PRO A 106 15.72 -13.16 7.89
N GLY A 107 14.61 -13.30 8.65
CA GLY A 107 13.85 -12.15 9.15
C GLY A 107 14.69 -11.18 9.99
N ALA A 108 15.60 -11.69 10.83
CA ALA A 108 16.49 -10.85 11.61
C ALA A 108 17.49 -10.03 10.78
N GLU A 109 17.91 -10.52 9.62
CA GLU A 109 18.75 -9.78 8.68
C GLU A 109 17.95 -8.65 8.03
N GLN A 110 16.72 -8.95 7.61
CA GLN A 110 15.79 -7.99 7.03
C GLN A 110 15.42 -6.88 8.03
N ALA A 111 15.22 -7.24 9.31
CA ALA A 111 14.98 -6.26 10.36
C ALA A 111 16.15 -5.28 10.53
N ARG A 112 17.40 -5.77 10.51
CA ARG A 112 18.59 -4.89 10.55
C ARG A 112 18.61 -3.95 9.35
N ASN A 113 18.38 -4.47 8.13
CA ASN A 113 18.34 -3.64 6.93
C ASN A 113 17.30 -2.50 7.03
N PHE A 114 16.12 -2.80 7.60
CA PHE A 114 15.07 -1.81 7.84
C PHE A 114 15.49 -0.80 8.93
N ILE A 115 15.90 -1.27 10.10
CA ILE A 115 16.22 -0.43 11.27
C ILE A 115 17.38 0.52 10.98
N ASP A 116 18.40 0.07 10.27
CA ASP A 116 19.58 0.89 9.92
C ASP A 116 19.24 2.03 8.95
N ALA A 117 18.09 1.96 8.26
CA ALA A 117 17.72 2.92 7.23
C ALA A 117 16.63 3.90 7.64
N VAL A 118 15.75 3.54 8.59
CA VAL A 118 14.59 4.36 8.97
C VAL A 118 14.89 5.18 10.22
N PRO A 119 14.74 6.52 10.17
CA PRO A 119 14.88 7.36 11.35
C PRO A 119 13.86 7.00 12.45
N VAL A 120 14.30 7.01 13.71
CA VAL A 120 13.39 6.84 14.86
C VAL A 120 12.75 8.19 15.17
N GLU A 121 11.50 8.35 14.80
CA GLU A 121 10.73 9.58 15.01
C GLU A 121 9.38 9.27 15.66
N ALA A 122 9.11 9.94 16.79
CA ALA A 122 7.94 9.65 17.62
C ALA A 122 6.60 9.85 16.89
N ASP A 123 6.56 10.77 15.95
CA ASP A 123 5.37 11.12 15.15
C ASP A 123 5.30 10.44 13.78
N ALA A 124 6.23 9.52 13.45
CA ALA A 124 6.12 8.69 12.27
C ALA A 124 4.97 7.67 12.41
N LEU A 125 4.39 7.24 11.30
CA LEU A 125 3.47 6.10 11.31
C LEU A 125 4.20 4.82 11.75
N PRO A 126 3.50 3.81 12.28
CA PRO A 126 4.11 2.53 12.61
C PRO A 126 4.89 1.93 11.45
N PRO A 127 5.99 1.21 11.72
CA PRO A 127 6.73 0.49 10.70
C PRO A 127 5.79 -0.49 9.98
N ALA A 128 5.96 -0.68 8.68
CA ALA A 128 5.17 -1.63 7.93
C ALA A 128 6.05 -2.71 7.29
N VAL A 129 5.51 -3.91 7.17
CA VAL A 129 6.12 -5.03 6.44
C VAL A 129 5.18 -5.49 5.34
N ASP A 130 5.70 -5.58 4.13
CA ASP A 130 4.99 -5.93 2.92
C ASP A 130 5.18 -7.42 2.65
N LEU A 131 4.06 -8.17 2.71
CA LEU A 131 3.98 -9.61 2.63
C LEU A 131 3.18 -10.02 1.39
N GLU A 132 3.87 -10.27 0.30
CA GLU A 132 3.24 -10.66 -0.95
C GLU A 132 4.10 -11.67 -1.74
N PHE A 133 3.45 -12.36 -2.69
CA PHE A 133 4.15 -13.30 -3.57
C PHE A 133 4.72 -12.62 -4.82
N GLY A 134 4.10 -11.53 -5.27
CA GLY A 134 4.53 -10.78 -6.44
C GLY A 134 5.92 -10.19 -6.25
N GLY A 135 6.83 -10.39 -7.22
CA GLY A 135 8.21 -9.88 -7.11
C GLY A 135 9.10 -10.61 -6.09
N ASN A 136 8.56 -11.56 -5.33
CA ASN A 136 9.29 -12.30 -4.31
C ASN A 136 10.02 -13.51 -4.89
N CYS A 137 10.95 -14.06 -4.11
CA CYS A 137 11.61 -15.33 -4.47
C CYS A 137 10.64 -16.52 -4.45
N GLY A 138 11.04 -17.63 -5.10
CA GLY A 138 10.19 -18.81 -5.30
C GLY A 138 9.93 -19.66 -4.05
N LEU A 139 10.58 -19.39 -2.91
CA LEU A 139 10.35 -20.16 -1.69
C LEU A 139 8.94 -19.93 -1.14
N ARG A 140 8.37 -21.01 -0.62
CA ARG A 140 7.07 -21.01 0.06
C ARG A 140 7.24 -21.78 1.36
N PRO A 141 7.76 -21.13 2.44
CA PRO A 141 7.92 -21.78 3.73
C PRO A 141 6.58 -22.26 4.29
N ASP A 142 6.59 -23.26 5.13
CA ASP A 142 5.40 -23.62 5.90
C ASP A 142 5.00 -22.49 6.88
N ALA A 143 3.81 -22.59 7.44
CA ALA A 143 3.24 -21.57 8.33
C ALA A 143 4.09 -21.33 9.58
N ALA A 144 4.68 -22.38 10.17
CA ALA A 144 5.50 -22.27 11.36
C ALA A 144 6.81 -21.54 11.06
N ARG A 145 7.46 -21.85 9.95
CA ARG A 145 8.68 -21.18 9.50
C ARG A 145 8.39 -19.73 9.09
N MET A 146 7.27 -19.47 8.37
CA MET A 146 6.86 -18.10 8.05
C MET A 146 6.67 -17.29 9.31
N ARG A 147 5.96 -17.82 10.31
CA ARG A 147 5.75 -17.17 11.59
C ARG A 147 7.07 -16.88 12.31
N ALA A 148 7.97 -17.82 12.39
CA ALA A 148 9.26 -17.62 13.02
C ALA A 148 10.10 -16.52 12.33
N GLN A 149 10.09 -16.45 11.00
CA GLN A 149 10.78 -15.40 10.25
C GLN A 149 10.14 -14.02 10.44
N LEU A 150 8.80 -13.96 10.49
CA LEU A 150 8.08 -12.71 10.80
C LEU A 150 8.37 -12.25 12.23
N ASP A 151 8.33 -13.12 13.22
CA ASP A 151 8.65 -12.76 14.61
C ASP A 151 10.10 -12.26 14.75
N ALA A 152 11.05 -12.87 14.02
CA ALA A 152 12.44 -12.42 13.97
C ALA A 152 12.63 -11.03 13.31
N PHE A 153 11.74 -10.63 12.42
CA PHE A 153 11.69 -9.27 11.87
C PHE A 153 10.99 -8.30 12.82
N LEU A 154 9.81 -8.67 13.31
CA LEU A 154 8.92 -7.79 14.05
C LEU A 154 9.45 -7.42 15.43
N ALA A 155 10.00 -8.38 16.18
CA ALA A 155 10.42 -8.13 17.55
C ALA A 155 11.48 -7.01 17.67
N PRO A 156 12.62 -7.03 16.94
CA PRO A 156 13.58 -5.93 17.00
C PRO A 156 13.06 -4.65 16.38
N THR A 157 12.25 -4.72 15.31
CA THR A 157 11.66 -3.55 14.65
C THR A 157 10.71 -2.81 15.60
N GLU A 158 9.77 -3.52 16.21
CA GLU A 158 8.81 -2.95 17.15
C GLU A 158 9.48 -2.41 18.42
N ALA A 159 10.51 -3.08 18.90
CA ALA A 159 11.30 -2.60 20.04
C ALA A 159 12.03 -1.27 19.72
N THR A 160 12.57 -1.14 18.49
CA THR A 160 13.26 0.08 18.05
C THR A 160 12.31 1.28 17.91
N TYR A 161 11.13 1.08 17.32
CA TYR A 161 10.19 2.20 17.04
C TYR A 161 9.13 2.39 18.13
N GLY A 162 9.05 1.49 19.11
CA GLY A 162 8.06 1.56 20.19
C GLY A 162 6.61 1.39 19.73
N LYS A 163 6.38 0.83 18.53
CA LYS A 163 5.07 0.72 17.89
C LYS A 163 4.87 -0.66 17.29
N PRO A 164 3.67 -1.27 17.45
CA PRO A 164 3.33 -2.49 16.72
C PRO A 164 3.37 -2.25 15.21
N ALA A 165 3.96 -3.15 14.46
CA ALA A 165 4.07 -3.04 13.00
C ALA A 165 2.71 -3.21 12.31
N LEU A 166 2.58 -2.61 11.12
CA LEU A 166 1.49 -2.81 10.18
C LEU A 166 1.88 -3.91 9.19
N LEU A 167 1.00 -4.90 8.98
CA LEU A 167 1.24 -5.99 8.05
C LEU A 167 0.46 -5.75 6.75
N TYR A 168 1.16 -5.36 5.67
CA TYR A 168 0.55 -5.36 4.34
C TYR A 168 0.46 -6.79 3.83
N VAL A 169 -0.72 -7.15 3.31
CA VAL A 169 -0.99 -8.48 2.78
C VAL A 169 -1.85 -8.41 1.52
N THR A 170 -1.42 -9.15 0.50
CA THR A 170 -2.28 -9.41 -0.66
C THR A 170 -3.30 -10.50 -0.34
N PRO A 171 -4.41 -10.61 -1.10
CA PRO A 171 -5.40 -11.68 -0.89
C PRO A 171 -4.78 -13.06 -0.90
N GLU A 172 -3.90 -13.33 -1.85
CA GLU A 172 -3.26 -14.64 -2.04
C GLU A 172 -2.34 -14.99 -0.86
N PHE A 173 -1.59 -14.00 -0.36
CA PHE A 173 -0.74 -14.20 0.81
C PHE A 173 -1.58 -14.42 2.07
N PHE A 174 -2.62 -13.60 2.26
CA PHE A 174 -3.52 -13.75 3.40
C PHE A 174 -4.20 -15.12 3.44
N ASP A 175 -4.70 -15.62 2.30
CA ASP A 175 -5.34 -16.93 2.23
C ASP A 175 -4.35 -18.07 2.56
N ALA A 176 -3.08 -17.94 2.15
CA ALA A 176 -2.05 -18.95 2.40
C ALA A 176 -1.50 -18.93 3.84
N TYR A 177 -1.38 -17.75 4.45
CA TYR A 177 -0.61 -17.58 5.69
C TYR A 177 -1.37 -16.88 6.84
N ARG A 178 -2.68 -16.68 6.75
CA ARG A 178 -3.44 -15.98 7.81
C ARG A 178 -3.22 -16.55 9.22
N GLU A 179 -3.02 -17.87 9.34
CA GLU A 179 -2.79 -18.55 10.63
C GLU A 179 -1.36 -18.32 11.16
N ALA A 180 -0.42 -17.99 10.28
CA ALA A 180 0.93 -17.60 10.63
C ALA A 180 1.07 -16.13 11.01
N LEU A 181 0.10 -15.27 10.66
CA LEU A 181 0.17 -13.85 10.97
C LEU A 181 0.01 -13.61 12.47
N PRO A 182 0.91 -12.81 13.10
CA PRO A 182 0.70 -12.36 14.47
C PRO A 182 -0.47 -11.37 14.54
N ALA A 183 -1.04 -11.20 15.74
CA ALA A 183 -2.15 -10.26 15.99
C ALA A 183 -1.66 -8.80 15.88
N ARG A 184 -1.56 -8.29 14.67
CA ARG A 184 -1.18 -6.92 14.33
C ARG A 184 -2.23 -6.28 13.44
N ALA A 185 -2.19 -4.96 13.31
CA ALA A 185 -3.01 -4.25 12.34
C ALA A 185 -2.68 -4.71 10.91
N LEU A 186 -3.71 -4.88 10.09
CA LEU A 186 -3.56 -5.28 8.70
C LEU A 186 -3.69 -4.08 7.76
N TRP A 187 -2.87 -4.06 6.74
CA TRP A 187 -3.02 -3.26 5.54
C TRP A 187 -3.35 -4.22 4.41
N ARG A 188 -4.59 -4.21 3.98
CA ARG A 188 -5.11 -5.22 3.04
C ARG A 188 -5.25 -4.65 1.63
N ARG A 189 -4.72 -5.38 0.65
CA ARG A 189 -5.01 -5.08 -0.76
C ARG A 189 -6.34 -5.71 -1.16
N SER A 190 -7.25 -4.87 -1.66
CA SER A 190 -8.51 -5.32 -2.26
C SER A 190 -8.97 -4.27 -3.27
N ILE A 191 -8.79 -4.56 -4.57
CA ILE A 191 -9.04 -3.58 -5.63
C ILE A 191 -10.54 -3.47 -5.91
N LEU A 192 -11.05 -2.21 -5.90
CA LEU A 192 -12.43 -1.83 -6.20
C LEU A 192 -13.51 -2.28 -5.20
N HIS A 193 -13.19 -3.00 -4.16
CA HIS A 193 -14.16 -3.40 -3.13
C HIS A 193 -13.48 -3.50 -1.76
N ALA A 194 -14.22 -3.22 -0.71
CA ALA A 194 -13.69 -3.30 0.64
C ALA A 194 -13.21 -4.73 0.96
N PRO A 195 -12.10 -4.89 1.72
CA PRO A 195 -11.69 -6.19 2.20
C PRO A 195 -12.81 -6.88 2.97
N ASP A 196 -12.86 -8.21 2.87
CA ASP A 196 -13.85 -8.99 3.59
C ASP A 196 -13.68 -8.91 5.13
N ALA A 197 -14.72 -9.32 5.85
CA ALA A 197 -14.78 -9.25 7.31
C ALA A 197 -13.99 -10.36 8.03
N ARG A 198 -13.23 -11.22 7.33
CA ARG A 198 -12.46 -12.33 7.96
C ARG A 198 -11.40 -11.83 8.94
N ALA A 199 -10.91 -10.60 8.75
CA ALA A 199 -10.02 -9.95 9.69
C ALA A 199 -10.20 -8.42 9.63
N PRO A 200 -10.20 -7.73 10.78
CA PRO A 200 -10.21 -6.28 10.82
C PRO A 200 -8.93 -5.73 10.18
N TRP A 201 -9.05 -4.61 9.50
CA TRP A 201 -7.95 -3.93 8.85
C TRP A 201 -7.87 -2.46 9.27
N ALA A 202 -6.68 -1.89 9.23
CA ALA A 202 -6.43 -0.48 9.53
C ALA A 202 -6.25 0.34 8.26
N VAL A 203 -5.59 -0.23 7.25
CA VAL A 203 -5.36 0.41 5.96
C VAL A 203 -5.87 -0.52 4.85
N TRP A 204 -6.50 0.07 3.86
CA TRP A 204 -6.98 -0.64 2.68
C TRP A 204 -6.39 -0.01 1.41
N GLN A 205 -5.56 -0.78 0.69
CA GLN A 205 -5.09 -0.43 -0.65
C GLN A 205 -6.19 -0.81 -1.65
N TYR A 206 -6.87 0.20 -2.18
CA TYR A 206 -8.06 0.01 -3.00
C TYR A 206 -7.83 0.22 -4.50
N HIS A 207 -6.69 0.80 -4.86
CA HIS A 207 -6.35 1.10 -6.24
C HIS A 207 -4.84 1.03 -6.44
N ASN A 208 -4.40 0.49 -7.61
CA ASN A 208 -2.98 0.30 -7.92
C ASN A 208 -2.54 0.96 -9.23
N ARG A 209 -3.36 1.80 -9.82
CA ARG A 209 -3.09 2.51 -11.09
C ARG A 209 -3.68 3.91 -11.11
N ALA A 210 -3.85 4.50 -9.96
CA ALA A 210 -4.41 5.84 -9.84
C ALA A 210 -3.41 6.92 -10.27
N ARG A 211 -3.89 8.15 -10.31
CA ARG A 211 -3.05 9.33 -10.51
C ARG A 211 -3.24 10.27 -9.34
N VAL A 212 -2.13 10.86 -8.91
CA VAL A 212 -2.08 11.87 -7.84
C VAL A 212 -1.25 13.04 -8.36
N ALA A 213 -1.68 14.25 -8.09
CA ALA A 213 -0.91 15.43 -8.44
C ALA A 213 0.51 15.36 -7.84
N GLY A 214 1.52 15.76 -8.59
CA GLY A 214 2.90 15.69 -8.15
C GLY A 214 3.61 14.35 -8.40
N ILE A 215 2.90 13.31 -8.90
CA ILE A 215 3.48 12.00 -9.23
C ILE A 215 3.30 11.73 -10.73
N VAL A 216 4.41 11.39 -11.40
CA VAL A 216 4.38 10.97 -12.80
C VAL A 216 4.17 9.46 -12.87
N GLY A 217 3.05 9.05 -13.48
CA GLY A 217 2.72 7.62 -13.63
C GLY A 217 1.70 7.11 -12.62
N PRO A 218 1.52 5.78 -12.56
CA PRO A 218 0.58 5.15 -11.64
C PRO A 218 1.09 5.15 -10.20
N VAL A 219 0.15 5.25 -9.26
CA VAL A 219 0.40 5.19 -7.82
C VAL A 219 -0.68 4.36 -7.13
N ASP A 220 -0.30 3.74 -6.04
CA ASP A 220 -1.20 2.98 -5.18
C ASP A 220 -1.94 3.91 -4.23
N LEU A 221 -3.28 3.76 -4.17
CA LEU A 221 -4.13 4.54 -3.27
C LEU A 221 -4.64 3.69 -2.13
N ASN A 222 -4.65 4.31 -0.97
CA ASN A 222 -5.05 3.73 0.29
C ASN A 222 -6.09 4.57 1.00
N VAL A 223 -6.86 3.96 1.88
CA VAL A 223 -7.65 4.65 2.89
C VAL A 223 -7.33 4.08 4.28
N TYR A 224 -7.38 4.94 5.28
CA TYR A 224 -7.31 4.56 6.68
C TYR A 224 -8.72 4.30 7.23
N ALA A 225 -8.87 3.31 8.10
CA ALA A 225 -10.17 2.88 8.63
C ALA A 225 -10.77 3.83 9.67
N GLY A 226 -10.02 4.84 10.11
CA GLY A 226 -10.43 5.80 11.12
C GLY A 226 -10.44 7.25 10.61
N ASP A 227 -10.75 8.16 11.52
CA ASP A 227 -10.69 9.60 11.31
C ASP A 227 -9.28 10.19 11.61
N ALA A 228 -9.14 11.51 11.44
CA ALA A 228 -7.87 12.21 11.68
C ALA A 228 -7.37 12.06 13.13
N ALA A 229 -8.27 12.11 14.10
CA ALA A 229 -7.91 11.95 15.51
C ALA A 229 -7.42 10.51 15.81
N ALA A 230 -8.01 9.51 15.16
CA ALA A 230 -7.56 8.12 15.25
C ALA A 230 -6.18 7.92 14.59
N LEU A 231 -5.94 8.57 13.45
CA LEU A 231 -4.63 8.54 12.78
C LEU A 231 -3.53 9.15 13.66
N GLU A 232 -3.80 10.29 14.30
CA GLU A 232 -2.85 10.93 15.21
C GLU A 232 -2.55 10.06 16.43
N ARG A 233 -3.56 9.44 17.04
CA ARG A 233 -3.34 8.48 18.14
C ARG A 233 -2.51 7.27 17.67
N TRP A 234 -2.75 6.78 16.47
CA TRP A 234 -2.00 5.66 15.91
C TRP A 234 -0.54 6.03 15.63
N ARG A 235 -0.28 7.24 15.13
CA ARG A 235 1.08 7.82 15.02
C ARG A 235 1.77 7.88 16.39
N GLY A 236 1.05 8.22 17.46
CA GLY A 236 1.55 8.22 18.83
C GLY A 236 1.73 6.84 19.46
N GLY A 237 1.55 5.74 18.73
CA GLY A 237 1.77 4.36 19.22
C GLY A 237 0.53 3.66 19.80
N ALA A 238 -0.66 4.27 19.74
CA ALA A 238 -1.90 3.59 20.09
C ALA A 238 -2.21 2.46 19.07
N ARG A 239 -3.07 1.50 19.46
CA ARG A 239 -3.55 0.49 18.52
C ARG A 239 -4.37 1.14 17.42
N ALA A 240 -4.16 0.71 16.17
CA ALA A 240 -4.96 1.15 15.04
C ALA A 240 -6.44 0.81 15.24
N VAL A 241 -7.31 1.70 14.77
CA VAL A 241 -8.74 1.41 14.63
C VAL A 241 -8.89 0.41 13.48
N GLY A 242 -9.55 -0.70 13.74
CA GLY A 242 -9.86 -1.68 12.68
C GLY A 242 -11.26 -1.44 12.12
N ALA A 243 -11.41 -1.44 10.79
CA ALA A 243 -12.73 -1.54 10.16
C ALA A 243 -13.29 -2.96 10.40
N ARG A 244 -14.55 -3.01 10.80
CA ARG A 244 -15.35 -4.23 10.97
C ARG A 244 -16.25 -4.43 9.75
#